data_5d9c19f6690b33abef5f8e47b88648e8
#
_entry.id   5d9c19f6690b33abef5f8e47b88648e8
#
_cell.length_a   1.000
_cell.length_b   1.000
_cell.length_c   1.000
_cell.angle_alpha   90.00
_cell.angle_beta   90.00
_cell.angle_gamma   90.00
#
_symmetry.space_group_name_H-M   'P 1'
#
loop_
_entity.id
_entity.type
_entity.pdbx_description
1 polymer ?
#
loop_
_entity_poly.entity_id
_entity_poly.type
_entity_poly.pdbx_seq_one_letter_code
_entity_poly.pdbx_strand_id
1 'polypeptide(L)'
;MIEDLVAHFKKTFPAIKTLGFIKQTGLDSMVVINEAPTFQNKQVQTQSRVRESVGFLIYDKNTIQCKRTYDLLRNYFLLTNPSELNIQNQKVVATNIASGGQVDYDDDGRLIYQLTILFEKEMEANANIRSKRN
;
A
#
# COMPACT_ATOMS: atom_id res chain seq x y z
N MET A 1 3.68 -8.41 -3.32
CA MET A 1 3.57 -7.34 -2.29
C MET A 1 2.14 -6.90 -2.03
N ILE A 2 1.38 -6.64 -3.08
CA ILE A 2 0.01 -6.13 -2.91
C ILE A 2 -0.86 -7.09 -2.11
N GLU A 3 -0.85 -8.35 -2.46
CA GLU A 3 -1.67 -9.35 -1.75
C GLU A 3 -1.28 -9.47 -0.29
N ASP A 4 0.01 -9.38 -0.01
CA ASP A 4 0.50 -9.44 1.38
C ASP A 4 0.07 -8.20 2.16
N LEU A 5 0.06 -7.04 1.52
CA LEU A 5 -0.43 -5.81 2.14
C LEU A 5 -1.92 -5.86 2.40
N VAL A 6 -2.70 -6.39 1.46
CA VAL A 6 -4.13 -6.54 1.66
C VAL A 6 -4.41 -7.42 2.88
N ALA A 7 -3.71 -8.55 2.97
CA ALA A 7 -3.87 -9.46 4.10
C ALA A 7 -3.47 -8.79 5.41
N HIS A 8 -2.37 -8.04 5.38
CA HIS A 8 -1.88 -7.33 6.57
C HIS A 8 -2.89 -6.28 7.04
N PHE A 9 -3.47 -5.51 6.12
CA PHE A 9 -4.40 -4.45 6.46
C PHE A 9 -5.75 -4.99 6.92
N LYS A 10 -6.18 -6.12 6.38
CA LYS A 10 -7.40 -6.77 6.88
C LYS A 10 -7.25 -7.19 8.34
N LYS A 11 -6.06 -7.59 8.71
CA LYS A 11 -5.76 -7.99 10.08
C LYS A 11 -5.57 -6.78 10.99
N THR A 12 -4.88 -5.77 10.51
CA THR A 12 -4.53 -4.59 11.31
C THR A 12 -5.70 -3.63 11.48
N PHE A 13 -6.49 -3.47 10.43
CA PHE A 13 -7.64 -2.57 10.42
C PHE A 13 -8.90 -3.32 9.97
N PRO A 14 -9.42 -4.22 10.82
CA PRO A 14 -10.55 -5.07 10.40
C PRO A 14 -11.83 -4.30 10.11
N ALA A 15 -11.97 -3.08 10.63
CA ALA A 15 -13.14 -2.25 10.38
C ALA A 15 -13.11 -1.60 8.99
N ILE A 16 -11.96 -1.60 8.32
CA ILE A 16 -11.81 -1.01 7.00
C ILE A 16 -11.90 -2.11 5.97
N LYS A 17 -12.77 -1.93 4.98
CA LYS A 17 -12.86 -2.86 3.86
C LYS A 17 -11.66 -2.64 2.95
N THR A 18 -10.76 -3.60 2.91
CA THR A 18 -9.54 -3.51 2.12
C THR A 18 -9.60 -4.46 0.94
N LEU A 19 -9.35 -3.95 -0.26
CA LEU A 19 -9.39 -4.71 -1.49
C LEU A 19 -8.06 -4.56 -2.22
N GLY A 20 -7.74 -5.55 -3.03
CA GLY A 20 -6.56 -5.47 -3.89
C GLY A 20 -6.95 -5.13 -5.32
N PHE A 21 -6.15 -4.29 -5.95
CA PHE A 21 -6.13 -3.99 -7.38
C PHE A 21 -7.31 -3.18 -7.91
N ILE A 22 -8.55 -3.55 -7.62
CA ILE A 22 -9.72 -2.97 -8.27
C ILE A 22 -10.77 -2.61 -7.22
N LYS A 23 -11.38 -1.43 -7.40
CA LYS A 23 -12.49 -1.02 -6.53
C LYS A 23 -13.72 -1.86 -6.83
N GLN A 24 -14.57 -2.01 -5.83
CA GLN A 24 -15.82 -2.75 -5.94
C GLN A 24 -16.99 -1.77 -5.91
N THR A 25 -17.92 -1.92 -6.84
CA THR A 25 -19.16 -1.12 -6.83
C THR A 25 -20.06 -1.65 -5.73
N GLY A 26 -20.94 -0.79 -5.23
CA GLY A 26 -21.88 -1.18 -4.20
C GLY A 26 -21.39 -1.03 -2.77
N LEU A 27 -20.13 -0.72 -2.55
CA LEU A 27 -19.61 -0.41 -1.23
C LEU A 27 -19.57 1.11 -1.04
N ASP A 28 -20.02 1.59 0.12
CA ASP A 28 -19.94 3.01 0.41
C ASP A 28 -18.53 3.45 0.74
N SER A 29 -17.73 2.58 1.33
CA SER A 29 -16.36 2.90 1.68
C SER A 29 -15.45 1.71 1.48
N MET A 30 -14.21 1.97 1.10
CA MET A 30 -13.19 0.93 0.93
C MET A 30 -11.83 1.56 0.74
N VAL A 31 -10.80 0.74 0.95
CA VAL A 31 -9.43 1.07 0.60
C VAL A 31 -8.96 0.06 -0.43
N VAL A 32 -8.46 0.55 -1.56
CA VAL A 32 -7.94 -0.31 -2.62
C VAL A 32 -6.44 -0.15 -2.68
N ILE A 33 -5.73 -1.25 -2.61
CA ILE A 33 -4.27 -1.26 -2.67
C ILE A 33 -3.85 -1.75 -4.05
N ASN A 34 -3.04 -0.96 -4.74
CA ASN A 34 -2.55 -1.34 -6.05
C ASN A 34 -1.14 -0.81 -6.27
N GLU A 35 -0.54 -1.20 -7.37
CA GLU A 35 0.76 -0.69 -7.75
C GLU A 35 0.62 0.76 -8.17
N ALA A 36 1.51 1.61 -7.65
CA ALA A 36 1.52 3.00 -8.06
C ALA A 36 2.42 3.16 -9.28
N PRO A 37 2.03 4.00 -10.24
CA PRO A 37 2.93 4.29 -11.35
C PRO A 37 4.18 4.97 -10.83
N THR A 38 5.32 4.60 -11.36
CA THR A 38 6.57 5.23 -11.02
C THR A 38 7.26 5.65 -12.29
N PHE A 39 7.98 6.75 -12.22
CA PHE A 39 8.80 7.17 -13.33
C PHE A 39 10.06 6.35 -13.42
N GLN A 40 10.44 5.74 -12.33
CA GLN A 40 11.63 4.94 -12.26
C GLN A 40 11.26 3.52 -12.46
N ASN A 41 11.29 3.09 -13.65
CA ASN A 41 11.02 1.72 -13.93
C ASN A 41 12.11 0.82 -13.48
N LYS A 42 13.28 1.37 -13.28
CA LYS A 42 14.34 0.58 -12.83
C LYS A 42 14.36 0.60 -11.36
N GLN A 43 14.26 -0.57 -10.84
CA GLN A 43 14.57 -0.79 -9.47
C GLN A 43 16.03 -0.54 -9.32
N VAL A 44 16.39 0.38 -8.47
CA VAL A 44 17.76 0.50 -8.12
C VAL A 44 18.05 -0.63 -7.20
N GLN A 45 18.57 -1.68 -7.77
CA GLN A 45 19.00 -2.79 -6.98
C GLN A 45 20.38 -2.53 -6.51
N THR A 46 20.52 -2.28 -5.25
CA THR A 46 21.82 -2.35 -4.65
C THR A 46 21.88 -3.64 -3.90
N GLN A 47 22.58 -4.58 -4.43
CA GLN A 47 22.75 -5.90 -3.82
C GLN A 47 21.39 -6.58 -3.62
N SER A 48 20.85 -6.55 -2.42
CA SER A 48 19.65 -7.30 -2.09
C SER A 48 18.43 -6.41 -1.83
N ARG A 49 18.48 -5.14 -2.18
CA ARG A 49 17.36 -4.23 -1.88
C ARG A 49 16.61 -3.83 -3.12
N VAL A 50 15.30 -3.75 -2.97
CA VAL A 50 14.39 -3.38 -4.04
C VAL A 50 13.42 -2.32 -3.52
N ARG A 51 13.07 -1.38 -4.37
CA ARG A 51 12.06 -0.37 -4.08
C ARG A 51 10.80 -0.67 -4.85
N GLU A 52 9.69 -0.46 -4.18
CA GLU A 52 8.38 -0.72 -4.76
C GLU A 52 7.41 0.35 -4.31
N SER A 53 6.70 0.96 -5.26
CA SER A 53 5.69 1.98 -4.97
C SER A 53 4.31 1.35 -4.92
N VAL A 54 3.60 1.62 -3.85
CA VAL A 54 2.26 1.07 -3.65
C VAL A 54 1.29 2.22 -3.44
N GLY A 55 0.18 2.17 -4.16
CA GLY A 55 -0.89 3.16 -4.04
C GLY A 55 -2.02 2.65 -3.17
N PHE A 56 -2.50 3.52 -2.30
CA PHE A 56 -3.68 3.27 -1.48
C PHE A 56 -4.72 4.28 -1.91
N LEU A 57 -5.82 3.80 -2.46
CA LEU A 57 -6.95 4.64 -2.85
C LEU A 57 -8.05 4.45 -1.84
N ILE A 58 -8.43 5.54 -1.18
CA ILE A 58 -9.43 5.52 -0.13
C ILE A 58 -10.69 6.14 -0.71
N TYR A 59 -11.74 5.34 -0.76
CA TYR A 59 -13.04 5.74 -1.29
C TYR A 59 -14.05 5.78 -0.17
N ASP A 60 -14.84 6.86 -0.10
CA ASP A 60 -15.92 6.92 0.91
C ASP A 60 -16.97 7.94 0.47
N LYS A 61 -18.24 7.57 0.60
CA LYS A 61 -19.33 8.51 0.37
C LYS A 61 -19.40 9.56 1.47
N ASN A 62 -18.94 9.20 2.66
CA ASN A 62 -18.85 10.15 3.78
C ASN A 62 -17.49 10.85 3.68
N THR A 63 -17.51 12.13 3.36
CA THR A 63 -16.28 12.89 3.09
C THR A 63 -15.39 13.02 4.32
N ILE A 64 -16.00 13.19 5.48
CA ILE A 64 -15.23 13.31 6.72
C ILE A 64 -14.55 11.98 7.06
N GLN A 65 -15.29 10.89 6.89
CA GLN A 65 -14.74 9.55 7.16
C GLN A 65 -13.63 9.22 6.19
N CYS A 66 -13.76 9.64 4.94
CA CYS A 66 -12.71 9.44 3.93
C CYS A 66 -11.39 10.09 4.38
N LYS A 67 -11.47 11.33 4.81
CA LYS A 67 -10.31 12.05 5.31
C LYS A 67 -9.71 11.39 6.55
N ARG A 68 -10.57 10.92 7.45
CA ARG A 68 -10.11 10.23 8.66
C ARG A 68 -9.38 8.94 8.34
N THR A 69 -9.90 8.17 7.40
CA THR A 69 -9.24 6.93 6.97
C THR A 69 -7.89 7.23 6.33
N TYR A 70 -7.85 8.27 5.49
CA TYR A 70 -6.61 8.70 4.89
C TYR A 70 -5.58 9.08 5.97
N ASP A 71 -5.98 9.87 6.95
CA ASP A 71 -5.08 10.28 8.03
C ASP A 71 -4.62 9.08 8.86
N LEU A 72 -5.50 8.14 9.09
CA LEU A 72 -5.17 6.93 9.84
C LEU A 72 -4.08 6.13 9.13
N LEU A 73 -4.23 5.91 7.84
CA LEU A 73 -3.24 5.15 7.07
C LEU A 73 -1.92 5.91 6.94
N ARG A 74 -2.01 7.21 6.71
CA ARG A 74 -0.83 8.04 6.61
C ARG A 74 -0.04 8.02 7.92
N ASN A 75 -0.73 8.19 9.04
CA ASN A 75 -0.09 8.17 10.35
C ASN A 75 0.47 6.80 10.68
N TYR A 76 -0.19 5.74 10.24
CA TYR A 76 0.31 4.40 10.45
C TYR A 76 1.71 4.24 9.85
N PHE A 77 1.91 4.71 8.62
CA PHE A 77 3.23 4.62 7.98
C PHE A 77 4.23 5.62 8.55
N LEU A 78 3.77 6.77 9.01
CA LEU A 78 4.67 7.76 9.63
C LEU A 78 5.21 7.31 10.98
N LEU A 79 4.37 6.62 11.75
CA LEU A 79 4.67 6.34 13.16
C LEU A 79 5.16 4.92 13.39
N THR A 80 4.99 4.02 12.44
CA THR A 80 5.40 2.64 12.61
C THR A 80 6.78 2.43 12.01
N ASN A 81 7.70 1.93 12.82
CA ASN A 81 9.01 1.57 12.31
C ASN A 81 8.89 0.45 11.29
N PRO A 82 9.66 0.50 10.20
CA PRO A 82 9.63 -0.57 9.20
C PRO A 82 9.84 -1.97 9.80
N SER A 83 10.69 -2.09 10.81
CA SER A 83 10.94 -3.36 11.47
C SER A 83 9.72 -3.91 12.21
N GLU A 84 8.74 -3.06 12.50
CA GLU A 84 7.54 -3.44 13.22
C GLU A 84 6.35 -3.71 12.31
N LEU A 85 6.50 -3.49 11.02
CA LEU A 85 5.39 -3.66 10.10
C LEU A 85 4.93 -5.11 10.00
N ASN A 86 5.84 -6.05 10.05
CA ASN A 86 5.54 -7.49 10.05
C ASN A 86 4.60 -7.93 8.93
N ILE A 87 4.83 -7.40 7.74
CA ILE A 87 4.07 -7.82 6.57
C ILE A 87 4.58 -9.17 6.15
N GLN A 88 3.70 -10.16 6.13
CA GLN A 88 4.08 -11.53 5.82
C GLN A 88 4.74 -11.64 4.46
N ASN A 89 5.81 -12.40 4.37
CA ASN A 89 6.60 -12.61 3.16
C ASN A 89 7.35 -11.39 2.65
N GLN A 90 7.34 -10.29 3.40
CA GLN A 90 8.00 -9.07 2.99
C GLN A 90 8.95 -8.59 4.08
N LYS A 91 10.15 -8.29 3.70
CA LYS A 91 11.14 -7.77 4.64
C LYS A 91 11.36 -6.30 4.35
N VAL A 92 10.49 -5.48 4.90
CA VAL A 92 10.51 -4.04 4.68
C VAL A 92 11.58 -3.42 5.56
N VAL A 93 12.46 -2.64 4.95
CA VAL A 93 13.55 -1.96 5.68
C VAL A 93 13.34 -0.46 5.74
N ALA A 94 12.53 0.10 4.85
CA ALA A 94 12.23 1.53 4.88
C ALA A 94 10.90 1.79 4.19
N THR A 95 10.21 2.83 4.65
CA THR A 95 8.99 3.32 4.01
C THR A 95 9.07 4.83 3.90
N ASN A 96 8.57 5.36 2.80
CA ASN A 96 8.49 6.81 2.60
C ASN A 96 7.16 7.16 1.96
N ILE A 97 6.56 8.24 2.43
CA ILE A 97 5.35 8.76 1.81
C ILE A 97 5.78 9.56 0.59
N ALA A 98 5.44 9.05 -0.58
CA ALA A 98 5.83 9.69 -1.84
C ALA A 98 4.86 10.79 -2.22
N SER A 99 3.58 10.57 -2.00
CA SER A 99 2.55 11.57 -2.29
C SER A 99 1.27 11.20 -1.56
N GLY A 100 0.35 12.14 -1.48
CA GLY A 100 -0.96 11.90 -0.90
C GLY A 100 -1.84 13.12 -0.97
N GLY A 101 -3.14 12.89 -0.82
CA GLY A 101 -4.13 13.95 -0.78
C GLY A 101 -5.42 13.58 -1.46
N GLN A 102 -6.33 14.55 -1.45
CA GLN A 102 -7.61 14.42 -2.10
C GLN A 102 -7.42 14.44 -3.62
N VAL A 103 -8.09 13.52 -4.29
CA VAL A 103 -7.98 13.42 -5.74
C VAL A 103 -9.24 13.97 -6.42
N ASP A 104 -10.37 13.31 -6.20
CA ASP A 104 -11.62 13.66 -6.88
C ASP A 104 -12.76 12.80 -6.30
N TYR A 105 -13.87 12.76 -7.02
CA TYR A 105 -14.99 11.87 -6.73
C TYR A 105 -15.08 10.82 -7.82
N ASP A 106 -15.50 9.62 -7.46
CA ASP A 106 -15.74 8.60 -8.47
C ASP A 106 -17.17 8.70 -9.02
N ASP A 107 -17.51 7.81 -9.95
CA ASP A 107 -18.80 7.82 -10.62
C ASP A 107 -19.98 7.58 -9.67
N ASP A 108 -19.72 6.92 -8.54
CA ASP A 108 -20.73 6.61 -7.55
C ASP A 108 -20.85 7.67 -6.45
N GLY A 109 -20.12 8.76 -6.58
CA GLY A 109 -20.17 9.86 -5.62
C GLY A 109 -19.30 9.66 -4.38
N ARG A 110 -18.39 8.73 -4.41
CA ARG A 110 -17.44 8.55 -3.31
C ARG A 110 -16.27 9.50 -3.49
N LEU A 111 -15.89 10.16 -2.40
CA LEU A 111 -14.68 10.96 -2.38
C LEU A 111 -13.48 10.03 -2.44
N ILE A 112 -12.44 10.44 -3.12
CA ILE A 112 -11.21 9.66 -3.27
C ILE A 112 -10.05 10.42 -2.65
N TYR A 113 -9.36 9.77 -1.71
CA TYR A 113 -8.03 10.19 -1.27
C TYR A 113 -7.02 9.17 -1.75
N GLN A 114 -5.84 9.65 -2.08
CA GLN A 114 -4.76 8.80 -2.57
C GLN A 114 -3.55 8.93 -1.66
N LEU A 115 -2.89 7.83 -1.41
CA LEU A 115 -1.66 7.79 -0.65
C LEU A 115 -0.69 6.85 -1.36
N THR A 116 0.50 7.34 -1.67
CA THR A 116 1.52 6.50 -2.29
C THR A 116 2.67 6.32 -1.32
N ILE A 117 2.99 5.08 -1.07
CA ILE A 117 4.08 4.70 -0.18
C ILE A 117 5.17 4.02 -0.99
N LEU A 118 6.39 4.48 -0.82
CA LEU A 118 7.54 3.80 -1.39
C LEU A 118 8.09 2.85 -0.34
N PHE A 119 8.10 1.58 -0.66
CA PHE A 119 8.67 0.54 0.19
C PHE A 119 10.05 0.19 -0.30
N GLU A 120 10.99 0.09 0.61
CA GLU A 120 12.29 -0.48 0.31
C GLU A 120 12.35 -1.81 1.06
N LYS A 121 12.62 -2.87 0.32
CA LYS A 121 12.60 -4.23 0.85
C LYS A 121 13.94 -4.89 0.65
N GLU A 122 14.27 -5.77 1.57
CA GLU A 122 15.38 -6.68 1.39
C GLU A 122 14.86 -7.89 0.64
N MET A 123 15.53 -8.25 -0.42
CA MET A 123 15.17 -9.45 -1.15
C MET A 123 16.07 -10.58 -0.69
N GLU A 124 15.49 -11.76 -0.58
CA GLU A 124 16.27 -12.97 -0.39
C GLU A 124 16.71 -13.48 -1.75
N ALA A 125 17.43 -12.61 -2.46
CA ALA A 125 17.77 -12.88 -3.84
C ALA A 125 18.57 -14.16 -4.00
N ASN A 126 19.45 -14.42 -3.07
CA ASN A 126 20.28 -15.63 -3.16
C ASN A 126 19.46 -16.89 -2.98
N ALA A 127 18.54 -16.88 -2.04
CA ALA A 127 17.66 -18.02 -1.81
C ALA A 127 16.76 -18.24 -3.02
N ASN A 128 16.21 -17.16 -3.58
CA ASN A 128 15.36 -17.25 -4.75
C ASN A 128 16.09 -17.77 -5.96
N ILE A 129 17.30 -17.30 -6.16
CA ILE A 129 18.11 -17.75 -7.29
C ILE A 129 18.41 -19.24 -7.15
N ARG A 130 18.79 -19.68 -5.99
CA ARG A 130 19.06 -21.10 -5.75
C ARG A 130 17.82 -21.94 -5.96
N SER A 131 16.68 -21.50 -5.49
CA SER A 131 15.43 -22.21 -5.67
C SER A 131 15.09 -22.38 -7.13
N LYS A 132 15.31 -21.35 -7.91
CA LYS A 132 14.99 -21.39 -9.34
C LYS A 132 15.92 -22.29 -10.12
N ARG A 133 17.12 -22.45 -9.67
CA ARG A 133 18.09 -23.31 -10.35
C ARG A 133 17.89 -24.77 -10.07
N ASN A 134 17.27 -25.08 -9.00
CA ASN A 134 16.99 -26.44 -8.64
C ASN A 134 15.65 -26.87 -9.17
#